data_ae49d28ce59f9fe11e1c7e36707fa6d3
#
_entry.id   ae49d28ce59f9fe11e1c7e36707fa6d3
#
_cell.length_a   1.000
_cell.length_b   1.000
_cell.length_c   1.000
_cell.angle_alpha   90.00
_cell.angle_beta   90.00
_cell.angle_gamma   90.00
#
_symmetry.space_group_name_H-M   'P 1'
#
loop_
_entity.id
_entity.type
_entity.pdbx_description
1 polymer ?
#
loop_
_entity_poly.entity_id
_entity_poly.type
_entity_poly.pdbx_seq_one_letter_code
_entity_poly.pdbx_strand_id
1 'polypeptide(L)'
;MLKTLLIHDASSFSSRKNAPPPIIACSSTTEVHRAISLYIKPQDFVLELGAQLSDTSTHLCRTIGSDGRAVLVDVKRKDATSGRCSNRNTAPFIASNEDGESSNEESFLDRVQYEELEQFDHWRSLTKGKSYQAMVLDVGSMIGNDLYLSALSLAGEFIANQENPPRVIIVKSKTLSNLARRIVHSQRLLDGSTILPDILERTHNPIVVPCVGVNEYRRTIPFLVNGGDDVIEVGCHFGRTTTLLHDAVIKEEGGADGEQGQGFCAGVDIGPKIIANAKKQYPEINFEVVDAWNTLDLLKVKAEHCAVGTSMLGYDVVYADIGGLSGAYGLLESLALLDAIAKALEPRSIVIKSLCMNRLASQLVAFSHVWNKIETK
;
A
#
# COMPACT_ATOMS: atom_id res chain seq x y z
N MET A 1 15.00 26.11 12.00
CA MET A 1 14.56 25.33 13.17
C MET A 1 13.67 24.14 12.80
N LEU A 2 12.64 24.27 11.95
CA LEU A 2 11.78 23.15 11.50
C LEU A 2 12.52 22.00 10.80
N LYS A 3 13.57 22.27 10.01
CA LYS A 3 14.35 21.23 9.32
C LYS A 3 15.10 20.27 10.26
N THR A 4 15.48 20.71 11.44
CA THR A 4 16.30 19.92 12.38
C THR A 4 15.47 18.91 13.18
N LEU A 5 14.19 19.21 13.46
CA LEU A 5 13.28 18.31 14.19
C LEU A 5 12.76 17.16 13.35
N LEU A 6 12.67 17.35 12.01
CA LEU A 6 12.21 16.33 11.07
C LEU A 6 13.28 15.30 10.70
N ILE A 7 14.56 15.70 10.81
CA ILE A 7 15.69 14.79 10.59
C ILE A 7 15.70 13.67 11.65
N HIS A 8 15.15 13.89 12.84
CA HIS A 8 15.09 12.86 13.89
C HIS A 8 14.11 11.72 13.60
N ASP A 9 12.96 11.97 12.96
CA ASP A 9 12.02 10.88 12.59
C ASP A 9 12.40 10.21 11.26
N ALA A 10 12.97 10.94 10.31
CA ALA A 10 13.57 10.37 9.09
C ALA A 10 14.90 9.65 9.41
N SER A 11 15.65 10.08 10.44
CA SER A 11 16.88 9.43 10.88
C SER A 11 16.62 8.11 11.62
N SER A 12 15.44 7.90 12.20
CA SER A 12 15.07 6.60 12.77
C SER A 12 14.92 5.52 11.70
N PHE A 13 14.56 5.89 10.47
CA PHE A 13 14.60 5.00 9.30
C PHE A 13 16.02 4.79 8.74
N SER A 14 16.88 5.79 8.83
CA SER A 14 18.25 5.78 8.27
C SER A 14 19.27 5.01 9.13
N SER A 15 18.98 4.72 10.39
CA SER A 15 19.97 4.11 11.30
C SER A 15 20.19 2.59 11.11
N ARG A 16 19.34 1.93 10.32
CA ARG A 16 19.51 0.51 9.96
C ARG A 16 20.16 0.44 8.58
N LYS A 17 21.45 0.16 8.50
CA LYS A 17 22.24 0.03 7.25
C LYS A 17 21.64 -0.88 6.18
N ASN A 18 20.61 -1.68 6.47
CA ASN A 18 19.93 -2.62 5.57
C ASN A 18 18.39 -2.47 5.59
N ALA A 19 17.84 -1.36 6.09
CA ALA A 19 16.40 -1.14 6.02
C ALA A 19 16.01 -0.73 4.59
N PRO A 20 14.95 -1.31 4.02
CA PRO A 20 14.47 -0.90 2.70
C PRO A 20 13.96 0.55 2.76
N PRO A 21 14.04 1.29 1.64
CA PRO A 21 13.67 2.70 1.58
C PRO A 21 12.18 2.90 1.91
N PRO A 22 11.83 3.99 2.61
CA PRO A 22 10.44 4.37 2.79
C PRO A 22 9.80 4.76 1.45
N ILE A 23 8.54 4.34 1.28
CA ILE A 23 7.67 4.68 0.16
C ILE A 23 6.65 5.69 0.67
N ILE A 24 6.78 6.93 0.25
CA ILE A 24 5.91 8.04 0.65
C ILE A 24 4.77 8.15 -0.37
N ALA A 25 3.57 7.74 0.03
CA ALA A 25 2.40 7.79 -0.83
C ALA A 25 1.67 9.14 -0.70
N CYS A 26 1.58 9.87 -1.80
CA CYS A 26 0.96 11.17 -1.93
C CYS A 26 -0.36 11.06 -2.70
N SER A 27 -1.41 11.72 -2.22
CA SER A 27 -2.74 11.70 -2.84
C SER A 27 -2.93 12.78 -3.91
N SER A 28 -2.07 13.79 -3.95
CA SER A 28 -2.16 14.94 -4.85
C SER A 28 -0.78 15.49 -5.24
N THR A 29 -0.74 16.31 -6.28
CA THR A 29 0.47 17.03 -6.71
C THR A 29 1.01 17.94 -5.58
N THR A 30 0.12 18.60 -4.84
CA THR A 30 0.51 19.44 -3.69
C THR A 30 1.23 18.62 -2.61
N GLU A 31 0.76 17.41 -2.30
CA GLU A 31 1.44 16.51 -1.37
C GLU A 31 2.79 16.05 -1.92
N VAL A 32 2.91 15.80 -3.24
CA VAL A 32 4.18 15.46 -3.89
C VAL A 32 5.19 16.60 -3.74
N HIS A 33 4.79 17.85 -4.03
CA HIS A 33 5.68 19.01 -3.88
C HIS A 33 6.17 19.17 -2.43
N ARG A 34 5.28 19.03 -1.46
CA ARG A 34 5.64 19.07 -0.04
C ARG A 34 6.58 17.91 0.35
N ALA A 35 6.32 16.71 -0.18
CA ALA A 35 7.18 15.54 0.05
C ALA A 35 8.57 15.73 -0.59
N ILE A 36 8.65 16.27 -1.80
CA ILE A 36 9.92 16.64 -2.45
C ILE A 36 10.68 17.62 -1.56
N SER A 37 10.05 18.72 -1.13
CA SER A 37 10.70 19.71 -0.25
C SER A 37 11.16 19.14 1.09
N LEU A 38 10.52 18.08 1.59
CA LEU A 38 10.83 17.47 2.87
C LEU A 38 11.94 16.41 2.78
N TYR A 39 11.91 15.57 1.74
CA TYR A 39 12.74 14.38 1.64
C TYR A 39 13.89 14.50 0.64
N ILE A 40 13.75 15.30 -0.41
CA ILE A 40 14.81 15.53 -1.39
C ILE A 40 15.77 16.60 -0.84
N LYS A 41 17.05 16.32 -1.00
CA LYS A 41 18.11 17.24 -0.51
C LYS A 41 18.75 17.94 -1.70
N PRO A 42 19.34 19.13 -1.47
CA PRO A 42 20.30 19.69 -2.42
C PRO A 42 21.37 18.65 -2.76
N GLN A 43 21.84 18.64 -4.01
CA GLN A 43 22.85 17.70 -4.54
C GLN A 43 22.39 16.25 -4.72
N ASP A 44 21.13 15.90 -4.43
CA ASP A 44 20.64 14.54 -4.74
C ASP A 44 20.66 14.27 -6.26
N PHE A 45 20.90 13.01 -6.60
CA PHE A 45 20.63 12.50 -7.94
C PHE A 45 19.28 11.77 -7.91
N VAL A 46 18.31 12.28 -8.66
CA VAL A 46 16.91 11.86 -8.59
C VAL A 46 16.42 11.34 -9.93
N LEU A 47 15.66 10.25 -9.91
CA LEU A 47 14.89 9.75 -11.04
C LEU A 47 13.42 10.16 -10.88
N GLU A 48 12.85 10.84 -11.89
CA GLU A 48 11.43 11.11 -11.97
C GLU A 48 10.82 10.32 -13.13
N LEU A 49 9.83 9.47 -12.85
CA LEU A 49 9.04 8.76 -13.86
C LEU A 49 7.65 9.37 -13.97
N GLY A 50 7.21 9.69 -15.19
CA GLY A 50 5.95 10.40 -15.46
C GLY A 50 6.10 11.90 -15.31
N ALA A 51 7.26 12.44 -15.69
CA ALA A 51 7.63 13.83 -15.50
C ALA A 51 6.72 14.82 -16.23
N GLN A 52 6.36 14.54 -17.49
CA GLN A 52 5.58 15.41 -18.37
C GLN A 52 6.07 16.88 -18.45
N LEU A 53 7.31 17.16 -18.02
CA LEU A 53 7.84 18.50 -17.81
C LEU A 53 6.85 19.39 -17.04
N SER A 54 6.30 18.85 -15.96
CA SER A 54 5.23 19.45 -15.17
C SER A 54 5.78 20.39 -14.08
N ASP A 55 4.86 21.00 -13.34
CA ASP A 55 5.20 21.77 -12.14
C ASP A 55 5.98 20.94 -11.12
N THR A 56 5.75 19.61 -11.07
CA THR A 56 6.50 18.69 -10.21
C THR A 56 7.96 18.62 -10.60
N SER A 57 8.26 18.47 -11.90
CA SER A 57 9.64 18.46 -12.41
C SER A 57 10.35 19.79 -12.13
N THR A 58 9.65 20.91 -12.32
CA THR A 58 10.17 22.24 -11.98
C THR A 58 10.48 22.37 -10.50
N HIS A 59 9.57 21.93 -9.65
CA HIS A 59 9.75 21.96 -8.19
C HIS A 59 10.91 21.07 -7.75
N LEU A 60 11.03 19.86 -8.34
CA LEU A 60 12.14 18.94 -8.09
C LEU A 60 13.50 19.58 -8.44
N CYS A 61 13.61 20.15 -9.65
CA CYS A 61 14.85 20.75 -10.12
C CYS A 61 15.29 21.95 -9.24
N ARG A 62 14.33 22.76 -8.78
CA ARG A 62 14.62 23.84 -7.81
C ARG A 62 15.10 23.28 -6.45
N THR A 63 14.52 22.16 -6.00
CA THR A 63 14.85 21.58 -4.71
C THR A 63 16.24 20.96 -4.70
N ILE A 64 16.66 20.27 -5.76
CA ILE A 64 18.01 19.68 -5.85
C ILE A 64 19.11 20.72 -6.00
N GLY A 65 18.78 21.94 -6.44
CA GLY A 65 19.70 23.06 -6.56
C GLY A 65 20.71 22.92 -7.70
N SER A 66 21.77 23.77 -7.66
CA SER A 66 22.78 23.85 -8.71
C SER A 66 23.69 22.63 -8.83
N ASP A 67 23.89 21.87 -7.77
CA ASP A 67 24.82 20.74 -7.74
C ASP A 67 24.11 19.37 -7.83
N GLY A 68 22.77 19.37 -7.83
CA GLY A 68 21.97 18.16 -7.95
C GLY A 68 21.83 17.72 -9.40
N ARG A 69 21.40 16.45 -9.59
CA ARG A 69 21.14 15.86 -10.91
C ARG A 69 19.74 15.27 -10.96
N ALA A 70 19.11 15.34 -12.12
CA ALA A 70 17.83 14.68 -12.34
C ALA A 70 17.79 13.97 -13.69
N VAL A 71 17.17 12.80 -13.72
CA VAL A 71 16.72 12.15 -14.95
C VAL A 71 15.21 12.16 -14.94
N LEU A 72 14.63 12.90 -15.87
CA LEU A 72 13.18 13.09 -16.03
C LEU A 72 12.73 12.20 -17.19
N VAL A 73 11.81 11.28 -16.90
CA VAL A 73 11.36 10.28 -17.87
C VAL A 73 9.88 10.42 -18.13
N ASP A 74 9.51 10.48 -19.39
CA ASP A 74 8.12 10.43 -19.85
C ASP A 74 7.93 9.33 -20.89
N VAL A 75 6.69 9.04 -21.24
CA VAL A 75 6.32 8.07 -22.28
C VAL A 75 5.60 8.79 -23.40
N LYS A 76 6.05 8.58 -24.64
CA LYS A 76 5.38 9.11 -25.82
C LYS A 76 3.93 8.65 -25.86
N ARG A 77 3.00 9.59 -25.76
CA ARG A 77 1.58 9.30 -25.98
C ARG A 77 1.35 9.04 -27.46
N LYS A 78 0.86 7.84 -27.78
CA LYS A 78 0.32 7.53 -29.11
C LYS A 78 -1.05 8.20 -29.27
N ASP A 79 -1.10 9.52 -29.28
CA ASP A 79 -2.32 10.24 -29.66
C ASP A 79 -2.53 10.11 -31.15
N ALA A 80 -3.47 9.26 -31.52
CA ALA A 80 -3.74 8.74 -32.84
C ALA A 80 -4.29 9.76 -33.86
N THR A 81 -4.40 11.06 -33.57
CA THR A 81 -5.15 11.93 -34.48
C THR A 81 -4.67 13.38 -34.65
N SER A 82 -3.68 13.84 -33.97
CA SER A 82 -3.16 15.18 -34.26
C SER A 82 -1.68 15.12 -34.65
N GLY A 83 -1.40 15.30 -35.94
CA GLY A 83 -0.06 15.41 -36.51
C GLY A 83 0.72 16.67 -36.08
N ARG A 84 0.61 17.04 -34.80
CA ARG A 84 1.48 17.98 -34.11
C ARG A 84 2.41 17.19 -33.20
N CYS A 85 3.49 16.66 -33.76
CA CYS A 85 4.73 16.55 -33.02
C CYS A 85 5.04 17.95 -32.50
N SER A 86 4.61 18.25 -31.28
CA SER A 86 5.16 19.39 -30.59
C SER A 86 6.59 19.01 -30.24
N ASN A 87 7.58 19.53 -31.02
CA ASN A 87 8.90 19.78 -30.48
C ASN A 87 8.68 20.67 -29.24
N ARG A 88 8.40 20.05 -28.11
CA ARG A 88 8.48 20.71 -26.82
C ARG A 88 9.97 20.86 -26.55
N ASN A 89 10.53 21.95 -27.14
CA ASN A 89 11.80 22.46 -26.72
C ASN A 89 11.78 22.56 -25.20
N THR A 90 12.81 22.06 -24.54
CA THR A 90 13.10 22.29 -23.12
C THR A 90 13.15 23.79 -22.75
N ALA A 91 13.11 24.67 -23.73
CA ALA A 91 13.12 26.12 -23.59
C ALA A 91 12.04 26.74 -22.65
N PRO A 92 10.75 26.28 -22.60
CA PRO A 92 9.79 26.88 -21.68
C PRO A 92 10.09 26.58 -20.21
N PHE A 93 10.85 25.51 -19.92
CA PHE A 93 11.22 25.12 -18.58
C PHE A 93 12.24 26.08 -17.93
N ILE A 94 12.99 26.79 -18.77
CA ILE A 94 14.07 27.70 -18.36
C ILE A 94 13.56 29.14 -18.20
N ALA A 95 12.49 29.51 -18.92
CA ALA A 95 12.04 30.91 -19.08
C ALA A 95 11.27 31.51 -17.90
N SER A 96 11.07 30.83 -16.78
CA SER A 96 10.29 31.33 -15.64
C SER A 96 11.11 31.91 -14.48
N ASN A 97 12.41 32.18 -14.67
CA ASN A 97 13.17 32.95 -13.69
C ASN A 97 13.09 34.45 -14.05
N GLU A 98 12.17 35.15 -13.38
CA GLU A 98 11.99 36.61 -13.53
C GLU A 98 13.17 37.45 -12.99
N ASP A 99 14.20 36.81 -12.42
CA ASP A 99 15.40 37.46 -11.91
C ASP A 99 16.56 37.28 -12.91
N GLY A 100 16.82 38.32 -13.66
CA GLY A 100 17.71 38.47 -14.82
C GLY A 100 19.18 38.07 -14.70
N GLU A 101 19.53 36.85 -14.27
CA GLU A 101 20.91 36.34 -14.36
C GLU A 101 21.02 35.27 -15.45
N SER A 102 21.49 35.69 -16.65
CA SER A 102 21.64 34.87 -17.85
C SER A 102 22.85 33.91 -17.87
N SER A 103 23.57 33.74 -16.75
CA SER A 103 24.83 32.97 -16.71
C SER A 103 24.72 31.50 -16.30
N ASN A 104 23.50 30.98 -15.99
CA ASN A 104 23.33 29.64 -15.43
C ASN A 104 22.58 28.63 -16.31
N GLU A 105 22.19 29.00 -17.53
CA GLU A 105 21.35 28.14 -18.39
C GLU A 105 22.10 26.91 -18.94
N GLU A 106 23.32 27.07 -19.41
CA GLU A 106 24.15 25.94 -19.90
C GLU A 106 24.41 24.91 -18.78
N SER A 107 24.66 25.35 -17.55
CA SER A 107 24.93 24.48 -16.41
C SER A 107 23.70 23.67 -15.96
N PHE A 108 22.47 24.13 -16.26
CA PHE A 108 21.24 23.41 -15.93
C PHE A 108 21.00 22.26 -16.91
N LEU A 109 21.20 22.46 -18.21
CA LEU A 109 20.98 21.44 -19.24
C LEU A 109 21.94 20.25 -19.10
N ASP A 110 23.15 20.48 -18.60
CA ASP A 110 24.13 19.40 -18.35
C ASP A 110 23.75 18.49 -17.17
N ARG A 111 22.84 18.93 -16.31
CA ARG A 111 22.48 18.23 -15.05
C ARG A 111 21.10 17.59 -15.06
N VAL A 112 20.22 18.09 -15.92
CA VAL A 112 18.85 17.59 -16.05
C VAL A 112 18.72 16.88 -17.39
N GLN A 113 18.72 15.57 -17.36
CA GLN A 113 18.52 14.72 -18.53
C GLN A 113 17.01 14.45 -18.68
N TYR A 114 16.43 14.83 -19.82
CA TYR A 114 15.06 14.48 -20.17
C TYR A 114 15.05 13.37 -21.21
N GLU A 115 14.29 12.31 -20.93
CA GLU A 115 14.15 11.15 -21.79
C GLU A 115 12.67 10.87 -22.07
N GLU A 116 12.31 10.86 -23.35
CA GLU A 116 10.98 10.45 -23.79
C GLU A 116 11.04 9.04 -24.36
N LEU A 117 10.47 8.08 -23.65
CA LEU A 117 10.50 6.67 -24.01
C LEU A 117 9.39 6.32 -25.00
N GLU A 118 9.72 5.53 -26.01
CA GLU A 118 8.71 4.96 -26.93
C GLU A 118 7.93 3.82 -26.27
N GLN A 119 8.58 3.08 -25.37
CA GLN A 119 8.01 1.99 -24.61
C GLN A 119 8.41 2.13 -23.15
N PHE A 120 7.44 1.89 -22.28
CA PHE A 120 7.59 2.08 -20.84
C PHE A 120 8.72 1.25 -20.22
N ASP A 121 8.95 0.04 -20.66
CA ASP A 121 9.95 -0.89 -20.12
C ASP A 121 11.40 -0.46 -20.42
N HIS A 122 11.63 0.46 -21.32
CA HIS A 122 12.97 1.01 -21.61
C HIS A 122 13.56 1.84 -20.44
N TRP A 123 12.77 2.24 -19.44
CA TRP A 123 13.27 2.99 -18.28
C TRP A 123 14.41 2.26 -17.54
N ARG A 124 14.45 0.92 -17.62
CA ARG A 124 15.50 0.12 -16.98
C ARG A 124 16.89 0.45 -17.51
N SER A 125 17.02 0.79 -18.78
CA SER A 125 18.29 1.18 -19.37
C SER A 125 18.86 2.46 -18.77
N LEU A 126 17.99 3.34 -18.30
CA LEU A 126 18.36 4.63 -17.70
C LEU A 126 18.92 4.46 -16.27
N THR A 127 18.58 3.38 -15.60
CA THR A 127 19.02 3.11 -14.22
C THR A 127 20.28 2.27 -14.13
N LYS A 128 20.64 1.57 -15.22
CA LYS A 128 21.78 0.64 -15.24
C LYS A 128 23.10 1.37 -14.95
N GLY A 129 23.82 0.94 -13.91
CA GLY A 129 25.09 1.52 -13.50
C GLY A 129 25.01 2.91 -12.88
N LYS A 130 23.80 3.40 -12.57
CA LYS A 130 23.58 4.66 -11.86
C LYS A 130 23.05 4.39 -10.46
N SER A 131 23.42 5.21 -9.48
CA SER A 131 22.92 5.13 -8.11
C SER A 131 22.14 6.40 -7.78
N TYR A 132 20.82 6.29 -7.72
CA TYR A 132 19.93 7.40 -7.39
C TYR A 132 19.69 7.46 -5.88
N GLN A 133 19.67 8.66 -5.31
CA GLN A 133 19.35 8.89 -3.90
C GLN A 133 17.85 8.89 -3.66
N ALA A 134 17.05 9.22 -4.67
CA ALA A 134 15.60 9.24 -4.57
C ALA A 134 14.92 8.94 -5.90
N MET A 135 13.65 8.53 -5.82
CA MET A 135 12.77 8.35 -6.96
C MET A 135 11.46 9.11 -6.71
N VAL A 136 10.96 9.79 -7.74
CA VAL A 136 9.62 10.39 -7.79
C VAL A 136 8.84 9.68 -8.89
N LEU A 137 7.64 9.20 -8.57
CA LEU A 137 6.85 8.36 -9.47
C LEU A 137 5.41 8.87 -9.60
N ASP A 138 4.98 9.21 -10.79
CA ASP A 138 3.61 9.52 -11.17
C ASP A 138 3.10 8.56 -12.26
N VAL A 139 2.61 7.39 -11.86
CA VAL A 139 2.08 6.37 -12.78
C VAL A 139 0.83 6.87 -13.50
N GLY A 140 0.01 7.67 -12.84
CA GLY A 140 -1.20 8.25 -13.44
C GLY A 140 -0.90 9.12 -14.64
N SER A 141 0.21 9.85 -14.63
CA SER A 141 0.69 10.64 -15.77
C SER A 141 1.11 9.78 -16.95
N MET A 142 1.68 8.60 -16.69
CA MET A 142 2.25 7.72 -17.71
C MET A 142 1.20 6.86 -18.41
N ILE A 143 0.28 6.28 -17.67
CA ILE A 143 -0.69 5.29 -18.18
C ILE A 143 -2.15 5.73 -18.07
N GLY A 144 -2.39 6.95 -17.59
CA GLY A 144 -3.71 7.56 -17.52
C GLY A 144 -4.62 7.10 -16.39
N ASN A 145 -4.21 6.11 -15.59
CA ASN A 145 -4.96 5.58 -14.45
C ASN A 145 -4.07 5.50 -13.20
N ASP A 146 -4.70 5.67 -12.04
CA ASP A 146 -4.03 5.45 -10.76
C ASP A 146 -3.93 3.95 -10.45
N LEU A 147 -2.94 3.29 -11.02
CA LEU A 147 -2.66 1.86 -10.83
C LEU A 147 -1.58 1.65 -9.78
N TYR A 148 -1.97 1.63 -8.52
CA TYR A 148 -1.02 1.51 -7.41
C TYR A 148 -0.19 0.20 -7.44
N LEU A 149 -0.71 -0.90 -8.01
CA LEU A 149 0.06 -2.13 -8.20
C LEU A 149 1.24 -1.91 -9.15
N SER A 150 1.02 -1.16 -10.24
CA SER A 150 2.09 -0.79 -11.18
C SER A 150 3.12 0.11 -10.50
N ALA A 151 2.69 1.05 -9.67
CA ALA A 151 3.59 1.92 -8.91
C ALA A 151 4.49 1.11 -7.94
N LEU A 152 3.92 0.14 -7.23
CA LEU A 152 4.67 -0.73 -6.33
C LEU A 152 5.60 -1.68 -7.07
N SER A 153 5.18 -2.21 -8.23
CA SER A 153 6.03 -3.04 -9.08
C SER A 153 7.25 -2.26 -9.56
N LEU A 154 7.04 -1.03 -10.06
CA LEU A 154 8.14 -0.15 -10.49
C LEU A 154 9.09 0.23 -9.36
N ALA A 155 8.54 0.59 -8.19
CA ALA A 155 9.35 0.91 -7.03
C ALA A 155 10.18 -0.30 -6.58
N GLY A 156 9.59 -1.49 -6.55
CA GLY A 156 10.28 -2.74 -6.22
C GLY A 156 11.38 -3.09 -7.21
N GLU A 157 11.11 -2.95 -8.49
CA GLU A 157 12.08 -3.19 -9.57
C GLU A 157 13.22 -2.15 -9.54
N PHE A 158 12.91 -0.89 -9.28
CA PHE A 158 13.90 0.15 -9.11
C PHE A 158 14.86 -0.17 -7.96
N ILE A 159 14.32 -0.54 -6.80
CA ILE A 159 15.13 -0.93 -5.63
C ILE A 159 16.04 -2.12 -5.96
N ALA A 160 15.50 -3.15 -6.63
CA ALA A 160 16.24 -4.37 -6.95
C ALA A 160 17.41 -4.14 -7.94
N ASN A 161 17.31 -3.11 -8.78
CA ASN A 161 18.32 -2.81 -9.82
C ASN A 161 19.36 -1.76 -9.38
N GLN A 162 19.27 -1.26 -8.14
CA GLN A 162 20.27 -0.31 -7.61
C GLN A 162 21.37 -1.04 -6.84
N GLU A 163 22.63 -0.64 -7.05
CA GLU A 163 23.76 -1.09 -6.21
C GLU A 163 23.60 -0.60 -4.77
N ASN A 164 23.11 0.64 -4.61
CA ASN A 164 22.78 1.24 -3.32
C ASN A 164 21.29 1.58 -3.31
N PRO A 165 20.52 1.12 -2.30
CA PRO A 165 19.10 1.44 -2.22
C PRO A 165 18.90 2.97 -2.12
N PRO A 166 17.86 3.52 -2.78
CA PRO A 166 17.52 4.92 -2.66
C PRO A 166 17.14 5.24 -1.21
N ARG A 167 17.32 6.51 -0.82
CA ARG A 167 16.94 6.97 0.52
C ARG A 167 15.42 7.08 0.69
N VAL A 168 14.70 7.39 -0.39
CA VAL A 168 13.26 7.58 -0.40
C VAL A 168 12.68 7.34 -1.80
N ILE A 169 11.44 6.85 -1.82
CA ILE A 169 10.60 6.78 -3.02
C ILE A 169 9.32 7.57 -2.75
N ILE A 170 9.03 8.57 -3.55
CA ILE A 170 7.81 9.39 -3.48
C ILE A 170 6.88 8.94 -4.59
N VAL A 171 5.66 8.53 -4.26
CA VAL A 171 4.69 8.00 -5.22
C VAL A 171 3.43 8.85 -5.20
N LYS A 172 3.06 9.43 -6.34
CA LYS A 172 1.76 10.07 -6.52
C LYS A 172 0.74 9.01 -6.89
N SER A 173 -0.04 8.59 -5.92
CA SER A 173 -1.14 7.65 -6.08
C SER A 173 -2.14 7.81 -4.94
N LYS A 174 -3.37 8.20 -5.28
CA LYS A 174 -4.46 8.36 -4.31
C LYS A 174 -4.83 7.02 -3.68
N THR A 175 -4.88 5.96 -4.48
CA THR A 175 -5.22 4.60 -4.01
C THR A 175 -4.14 4.03 -3.10
N LEU A 176 -2.86 4.24 -3.42
CA LEU A 176 -1.76 3.83 -2.55
C LEU A 176 -1.72 4.65 -1.24
N SER A 177 -2.00 5.95 -1.31
CA SER A 177 -2.13 6.79 -0.11
C SER A 177 -3.28 6.35 0.78
N ASN A 178 -4.42 5.95 0.20
CA ASN A 178 -5.54 5.36 0.93
C ASN A 178 -5.16 4.03 1.58
N LEU A 179 -4.45 3.15 0.87
CA LEU A 179 -3.94 1.90 1.46
C LEU A 179 -2.99 2.19 2.63
N ALA A 180 -2.05 3.13 2.47
CA ALA A 180 -1.10 3.50 3.50
C ALA A 180 -1.76 4.00 4.80
N ARG A 181 -2.93 4.64 4.70
CA ARG A 181 -3.70 5.10 5.87
C ARG A 181 -4.41 3.96 6.61
N ARG A 182 -4.70 2.87 5.91
CA ARG A 182 -5.49 1.73 6.42
C ARG A 182 -4.63 0.56 6.91
N ILE A 183 -3.37 0.51 6.50
CA ILE A 183 -2.46 -0.53 6.98
C ILE A 183 -2.08 -0.23 8.43
N VAL A 184 -2.42 -1.15 9.31
CA VAL A 184 -2.05 -1.12 10.73
C VAL A 184 -1.02 -2.21 10.98
N HIS A 185 0.18 -1.82 11.38
CA HIS A 185 1.23 -2.80 11.69
C HIS A 185 0.83 -3.63 12.91
N SER A 186 0.76 -4.96 12.77
CA SER A 186 0.31 -5.89 13.81
C SER A 186 1.01 -5.70 15.15
N GLN A 187 2.33 -5.45 15.16
CA GLN A 187 3.06 -5.21 16.39
C GLN A 187 2.55 -3.96 17.14
N ARG A 188 2.21 -2.90 16.44
CA ARG A 188 1.67 -1.67 17.06
C ARG A 188 0.27 -1.87 17.63
N LEU A 189 -0.50 -2.79 17.04
CA LEU A 189 -1.79 -3.20 17.58
C LEU A 189 -1.59 -4.02 18.85
N LEU A 190 -0.66 -4.99 18.82
CA LEU A 190 -0.41 -5.92 19.92
C LEU A 190 0.28 -5.30 21.15
N ASP A 191 1.06 -4.22 20.96
CA ASP A 191 1.74 -3.49 22.05
C ASP A 191 0.93 -2.27 22.53
N GLY A 192 -0.27 -2.02 21.95
CA GLY A 192 -1.15 -0.92 22.31
C GLY A 192 -0.67 0.45 21.83
N SER A 193 0.37 0.53 20.98
CA SER A 193 0.83 1.82 20.43
C SER A 193 -0.06 2.36 19.31
N THR A 194 -0.97 1.56 18.80
CA THR A 194 -2.05 1.97 17.91
C THR A 194 -3.38 1.64 18.55
N ILE A 195 -4.19 2.67 18.79
CA ILE A 195 -5.57 2.53 19.24
C ILE A 195 -6.44 2.57 17.99
N LEU A 196 -7.24 1.53 17.79
CA LEU A 196 -8.25 1.51 16.74
C LEU A 196 -9.44 2.40 17.18
N PRO A 197 -10.18 3.00 16.25
CA PRO A 197 -11.45 3.64 16.60
C PRO A 197 -12.39 2.64 17.30
N ASP A 198 -13.10 3.09 18.31
CA ASP A 198 -14.04 2.25 19.08
C ASP A 198 -15.12 1.63 18.18
N ILE A 199 -15.50 2.35 17.11
CA ILE A 199 -16.46 1.87 16.12
C ILE A 199 -15.77 1.82 14.77
N LEU A 200 -15.54 0.63 14.26
CA LEU A 200 -15.10 0.36 12.87
C LEU A 200 -16.33 -0.09 12.08
N GLU A 201 -16.70 0.71 11.09
CA GLU A 201 -17.81 0.37 10.19
C GLU A 201 -17.35 -0.53 9.04
N ARG A 202 -18.27 -1.36 8.54
CA ARG A 202 -18.08 -2.15 7.32
C ARG A 202 -17.95 -1.22 6.12
N THR A 203 -16.98 -1.51 5.26
CA THR A 203 -16.64 -0.59 4.16
C THR A 203 -15.81 -1.30 3.06
N HIS A 204 -15.85 -0.78 1.85
CA HIS A 204 -14.91 -1.17 0.78
C HIS A 204 -13.44 -0.76 1.08
N ASN A 205 -13.19 -0.05 2.16
CA ASN A 205 -11.87 0.41 2.57
C ASN A 205 -11.51 -0.04 3.99
N PRO A 206 -11.50 -1.37 4.27
CA PRO A 206 -11.24 -1.90 5.60
C PRO A 206 -9.83 -1.58 6.11
N ILE A 207 -9.66 -1.67 7.42
CA ILE A 207 -8.33 -1.72 8.02
C ILE A 207 -7.66 -3.03 7.58
N VAL A 208 -6.38 -2.97 7.24
CA VAL A 208 -5.56 -4.13 6.86
C VAL A 208 -4.46 -4.34 7.90
N VAL A 209 -4.44 -5.53 8.50
CA VAL A 209 -3.45 -5.91 9.52
C VAL A 209 -2.59 -7.06 9.01
N PRO A 210 -1.41 -6.78 8.41
CA PRO A 210 -0.49 -7.83 7.98
C PRO A 210 0.28 -8.41 9.15
N CYS A 211 0.33 -9.75 9.21
CA CYS A 211 1.04 -10.53 10.22
C CYS A 211 2.16 -11.36 9.60
N VAL A 212 3.27 -11.54 10.33
CA VAL A 212 4.41 -12.34 9.87
C VAL A 212 4.12 -13.84 9.99
N GLY A 213 3.52 -14.26 11.09
CA GLY A 213 3.32 -15.68 11.40
C GLY A 213 2.01 -15.96 12.11
N VAL A 214 1.68 -17.25 12.23
CA VAL A 214 0.41 -17.71 12.79
C VAL A 214 0.18 -17.28 14.25
N ASN A 215 1.23 -17.17 15.05
CA ASN A 215 1.10 -16.72 16.44
C ASN A 215 0.67 -15.25 16.52
N GLU A 216 1.30 -14.39 15.72
CA GLU A 216 0.94 -12.98 15.61
C GLU A 216 -0.49 -12.82 15.07
N TYR A 217 -0.83 -13.53 14.01
CA TYR A 217 -2.13 -13.60 13.38
C TYR A 217 -3.25 -13.94 14.40
N ARG A 218 -3.06 -14.96 15.24
CA ARG A 218 -4.03 -15.33 16.29
C ARG A 218 -4.12 -14.32 17.42
N ARG A 219 -3.00 -13.67 17.76
CA ARG A 219 -2.98 -12.65 18.82
C ARG A 219 -3.74 -11.38 18.46
N THR A 220 -4.08 -11.15 17.18
CA THR A 220 -4.91 -10.01 16.78
C THR A 220 -6.40 -10.22 17.07
N ILE A 221 -6.85 -11.45 17.30
CA ILE A 221 -8.27 -11.79 17.49
C ILE A 221 -8.93 -10.93 18.59
N PRO A 222 -8.38 -10.81 19.81
CA PRO A 222 -9.01 -10.04 20.88
C PRO A 222 -9.12 -8.54 20.61
N PHE A 223 -8.46 -8.04 19.58
CA PHE A 223 -8.46 -6.61 19.22
C PHE A 223 -9.39 -6.28 18.05
N LEU A 224 -9.81 -7.29 17.29
CA LEU A 224 -10.52 -7.09 16.02
C LEU A 224 -11.85 -7.84 15.94
N VAL A 225 -12.05 -8.88 16.75
CA VAL A 225 -13.26 -9.71 16.74
C VAL A 225 -14.03 -9.47 18.02
N ASN A 226 -15.30 -9.11 17.86
CA ASN A 226 -16.23 -8.90 18.97
C ASN A 226 -17.26 -10.05 19.03
N GLY A 227 -17.92 -10.22 20.16
CA GLY A 227 -19.08 -11.08 20.25
C GLY A 227 -20.17 -10.63 19.28
N GLY A 228 -20.80 -11.59 18.60
CA GLY A 228 -21.84 -11.30 17.60
C GLY A 228 -21.35 -10.90 16.20
N ASP A 229 -20.04 -10.84 15.96
CA ASP A 229 -19.49 -10.56 14.62
C ASP A 229 -19.74 -11.69 13.62
N ASP A 230 -19.82 -11.32 12.34
CA ASP A 230 -19.74 -12.24 11.21
C ASP A 230 -18.29 -12.35 10.74
N VAL A 231 -17.67 -13.52 10.92
CA VAL A 231 -16.23 -13.73 10.67
C VAL A 231 -16.01 -14.88 9.68
N ILE A 232 -15.09 -14.70 8.76
CA ILE A 232 -14.61 -15.77 7.87
C ILE A 232 -13.10 -15.89 7.91
N GLU A 233 -12.60 -17.13 8.03
CA GLU A 233 -11.19 -17.45 7.79
C GLU A 233 -11.01 -18.09 6.43
N VAL A 234 -10.23 -17.44 5.56
CA VAL A 234 -9.89 -17.92 4.21
C VAL A 234 -8.51 -18.56 4.24
N GLY A 235 -8.45 -19.84 3.87
CA GLY A 235 -7.26 -20.67 4.07
C GLY A 235 -7.19 -21.26 5.49
N CYS A 236 -8.31 -21.77 5.99
CA CYS A 236 -8.45 -22.23 7.38
C CYS A 236 -7.65 -23.49 7.74
N HIS A 237 -7.12 -24.20 6.74
CA HIS A 237 -6.42 -25.47 6.92
C HIS A 237 -7.24 -26.43 7.79
N PHE A 238 -6.70 -26.97 8.89
CA PHE A 238 -7.41 -27.86 9.80
C PHE A 238 -8.32 -27.15 10.83
N GLY A 239 -8.64 -25.86 10.64
CA GLY A 239 -9.62 -25.12 11.44
C GLY A 239 -9.15 -24.62 12.81
N ARG A 240 -7.86 -24.76 13.14
CA ARG A 240 -7.35 -24.36 14.47
C ARG A 240 -7.50 -22.88 14.79
N THR A 241 -7.32 -22.00 13.81
CA THR A 241 -7.56 -20.57 14.02
C THR A 241 -9.04 -20.25 13.95
N THR A 242 -9.77 -20.92 13.05
CA THR A 242 -11.23 -20.78 12.94
C THR A 242 -11.91 -21.08 14.29
N THR A 243 -11.43 -22.09 15.05
CA THR A 243 -11.93 -22.38 16.40
C THR A 243 -11.76 -21.18 17.34
N LEU A 244 -10.59 -20.53 17.34
CA LEU A 244 -10.34 -19.35 18.17
C LEU A 244 -11.21 -18.15 17.75
N LEU A 245 -11.48 -18.02 16.45
CA LEU A 245 -12.40 -17.01 15.93
C LEU A 245 -13.84 -17.29 16.35
N HIS A 246 -14.28 -18.53 16.22
CA HIS A 246 -15.60 -18.98 16.68
C HIS A 246 -15.78 -18.72 18.18
N ASP A 247 -14.82 -19.09 19.02
CA ASP A 247 -14.85 -18.84 20.46
C ASP A 247 -14.95 -17.33 20.79
N ALA A 248 -14.33 -16.46 19.96
CA ALA A 248 -14.40 -15.03 20.16
C ALA A 248 -15.78 -14.45 19.76
N VAL A 249 -16.38 -14.99 18.69
CA VAL A 249 -17.69 -14.58 18.17
C VAL A 249 -18.83 -14.96 19.12
N ILE A 250 -18.76 -16.17 19.76
CA ILE A 250 -19.80 -16.65 20.67
C ILE A 250 -19.65 -16.16 22.10
N LYS A 251 -18.56 -15.45 22.45
CA LYS A 251 -18.40 -14.86 23.78
C LYS A 251 -19.50 -13.86 24.06
N GLU A 252 -20.28 -14.11 25.08
CA GLU A 252 -21.22 -13.16 25.63
C GLU A 252 -20.44 -11.95 26.18
N GLU A 253 -20.62 -10.76 25.58
CA GLU A 253 -20.36 -9.54 26.33
C GLU A 253 -21.42 -9.51 27.43
N GLY A 254 -20.99 -9.58 28.70
CA GLY A 254 -21.86 -9.72 29.87
C GLY A 254 -22.86 -8.55 30.05
N GLY A 255 -23.80 -8.47 29.14
CA GLY A 255 -24.98 -7.62 29.23
C GLY A 255 -26.05 -8.33 30.07
N ALA A 256 -26.63 -7.61 31.02
CA ALA A 256 -27.60 -8.10 31.98
C ALA A 256 -28.92 -8.64 31.35
N ASP A 257 -29.07 -8.60 30.03
CA ASP A 257 -30.35 -8.89 29.35
C ASP A 257 -30.34 -10.13 28.46
N GLY A 258 -29.27 -10.97 28.48
CA GLY A 258 -29.31 -12.34 27.93
C GLY A 258 -29.61 -12.49 26.43
N GLU A 259 -29.55 -11.45 25.62
CA GLU A 259 -29.62 -11.58 24.19
C GLU A 259 -28.26 -12.06 23.67
N GLN A 260 -28.18 -13.37 23.37
CA GLN A 260 -27.04 -13.97 22.67
C GLN A 260 -26.91 -13.28 21.31
N GLY A 261 -25.86 -12.50 21.14
CA GLY A 261 -25.44 -12.04 19.80
C GLY A 261 -25.12 -13.26 18.96
N GLN A 262 -26.04 -13.65 18.07
CA GLN A 262 -25.84 -14.75 17.13
C GLN A 262 -24.89 -14.29 16.02
N GLY A 263 -23.58 -14.23 16.32
CA GLY A 263 -22.56 -14.02 15.29
C GLY A 263 -22.35 -15.27 14.45
N PHE A 264 -21.76 -15.10 13.28
CA PHE A 264 -21.44 -16.19 12.35
C PHE A 264 -19.93 -16.36 12.22
N CYS A 265 -19.45 -17.60 12.28
CA CYS A 265 -18.04 -17.93 12.02
C CYS A 265 -17.94 -19.11 11.05
N ALA A 266 -17.11 -18.96 10.00
CA ALA A 266 -16.81 -20.02 9.07
C ALA A 266 -15.33 -20.05 8.68
N GLY A 267 -14.83 -21.26 8.38
CA GLY A 267 -13.52 -21.48 7.76
C GLY A 267 -13.65 -22.04 6.36
N VAL A 268 -12.89 -21.51 5.42
CA VAL A 268 -12.86 -22.01 4.05
C VAL A 268 -11.45 -22.36 3.60
N ASP A 269 -11.34 -23.40 2.77
CA ASP A 269 -10.08 -23.84 2.15
C ASP A 269 -10.38 -24.48 0.80
N ILE A 270 -9.44 -24.43 -0.13
CA ILE A 270 -9.58 -25.04 -1.47
C ILE A 270 -9.46 -26.58 -1.40
N GLY A 271 -8.89 -27.13 -0.33
CA GLY A 271 -8.59 -28.56 -0.19
C GLY A 271 -9.74 -29.37 0.38
N PRO A 272 -10.47 -30.23 -0.39
CA PRO A 272 -11.61 -31.00 0.10
C PRO A 272 -11.23 -31.94 1.26
N LYS A 273 -10.06 -32.56 1.22
CA LYS A 273 -9.58 -33.45 2.29
C LYS A 273 -9.25 -32.67 3.58
N ILE A 274 -8.77 -31.44 3.43
CA ILE A 274 -8.47 -30.53 4.54
C ILE A 274 -9.78 -30.17 5.25
N ILE A 275 -10.78 -29.74 4.50
CA ILE A 275 -12.11 -29.39 5.03
C ILE A 275 -12.79 -30.59 5.68
N ALA A 276 -12.72 -31.79 5.07
CA ALA A 276 -13.29 -32.99 5.68
C ALA A 276 -12.66 -33.30 7.05
N ASN A 277 -11.36 -33.09 7.20
CA ASN A 277 -10.68 -33.23 8.49
C ASN A 277 -11.08 -32.13 9.49
N ALA A 278 -11.20 -30.87 9.06
CA ALA A 278 -11.65 -29.78 9.91
C ALA A 278 -13.07 -30.02 10.44
N LYS A 279 -14.03 -30.41 9.58
CA LYS A 279 -15.40 -30.77 9.95
C LYS A 279 -15.43 -31.95 10.96
N LYS A 280 -14.55 -32.92 10.81
CA LYS A 280 -14.45 -34.05 11.76
C LYS A 280 -13.89 -33.61 13.10
N GLN A 281 -12.94 -32.69 13.11
CA GLN A 281 -12.26 -32.25 14.33
C GLN A 281 -13.10 -31.23 15.13
N TYR A 282 -13.87 -30.39 14.42
CA TYR A 282 -14.68 -29.32 14.99
C TYR A 282 -16.08 -29.32 14.36
N PRO A 283 -16.94 -30.28 14.72
CA PRO A 283 -18.25 -30.47 14.07
C PRO A 283 -19.23 -29.31 14.28
N GLU A 284 -18.99 -28.46 15.27
CA GLU A 284 -19.82 -27.30 15.62
C GLU A 284 -19.52 -26.08 14.78
N ILE A 285 -18.42 -26.08 13.99
CA ILE A 285 -17.97 -24.93 13.20
C ILE A 285 -18.28 -25.16 11.73
N ASN A 286 -18.68 -24.11 11.03
CA ASN A 286 -18.94 -24.15 9.61
C ASN A 286 -17.62 -24.16 8.82
N PHE A 287 -17.39 -25.22 8.03
CA PHE A 287 -16.26 -25.33 7.12
C PHE A 287 -16.75 -25.65 5.72
N GLU A 288 -16.26 -24.92 4.70
CA GLU A 288 -16.65 -25.15 3.32
C GLU A 288 -15.45 -25.17 2.36
N VAL A 289 -15.60 -25.95 1.26
CA VAL A 289 -14.59 -26.01 0.20
C VAL A 289 -14.83 -24.85 -0.74
N VAL A 290 -13.99 -23.81 -0.66
CA VAL A 290 -14.13 -22.60 -1.48
C VAL A 290 -12.75 -22.10 -1.93
N ASP A 291 -12.67 -21.64 -3.18
CA ASP A 291 -11.53 -20.89 -3.68
C ASP A 291 -11.62 -19.43 -3.22
N ALA A 292 -10.58 -18.94 -2.57
CA ALA A 292 -10.48 -17.57 -2.08
C ALA A 292 -10.68 -16.49 -3.15
N TRP A 293 -10.37 -16.80 -4.39
CA TRP A 293 -10.54 -15.90 -5.53
C TRP A 293 -11.99 -15.82 -6.03
N ASN A 294 -12.83 -16.76 -5.63
CA ASN A 294 -14.26 -16.74 -5.94
C ASN A 294 -15.04 -16.06 -4.80
N THR A 295 -15.00 -14.73 -4.79
CA THR A 295 -15.64 -13.92 -3.73
C THR A 295 -17.17 -14.13 -3.64
N LEU A 296 -17.83 -14.52 -4.74
CA LEU A 296 -19.25 -14.84 -4.72
C LEU A 296 -19.54 -16.11 -3.90
N ASP A 297 -18.68 -17.13 -4.00
CA ASP A 297 -18.84 -18.35 -3.20
C ASP A 297 -18.51 -18.08 -1.72
N LEU A 298 -17.59 -17.17 -1.40
CA LEU A 298 -17.37 -16.69 -0.02
C LEU A 298 -18.65 -16.09 0.58
N LEU A 299 -19.42 -15.31 -0.19
CA LEU A 299 -20.71 -14.76 0.25
C LEU A 299 -21.77 -15.86 0.45
N LYS A 300 -21.80 -16.88 -0.40
CA LYS A 300 -22.75 -17.99 -0.29
C LYS A 300 -22.58 -18.79 0.99
N VAL A 301 -21.33 -18.95 1.48
CA VAL A 301 -21.06 -19.67 2.75
C VAL A 301 -21.92 -19.13 3.89
N LYS A 302 -22.03 -17.80 3.99
CA LYS A 302 -22.90 -17.19 5.02
C LYS A 302 -24.39 -17.35 4.67
N ALA A 303 -24.75 -17.12 3.41
CA ALA A 303 -26.15 -17.19 2.97
C ALA A 303 -26.79 -18.56 3.18
N GLU A 304 -26.02 -19.65 3.09
CA GLU A 304 -26.48 -21.03 3.30
C GLU A 304 -26.75 -21.36 4.79
N HIS A 305 -26.14 -20.61 5.70
CA HIS A 305 -26.23 -20.85 7.14
C HIS A 305 -27.09 -19.83 7.91
N CYS A 306 -27.45 -18.71 7.26
CA CYS A 306 -28.27 -17.68 7.89
C CYS A 306 -29.74 -17.83 7.49
N ALA A 307 -30.68 -17.57 8.43
CA ALA A 307 -32.11 -17.58 8.17
C ALA A 307 -32.48 -16.53 7.11
N VAL A 308 -33.43 -16.87 6.22
CA VAL A 308 -33.93 -15.98 5.17
C VAL A 308 -34.48 -14.70 5.82
N GLY A 309 -33.87 -13.57 5.47
CA GLY A 309 -34.29 -12.23 5.97
C GLY A 309 -33.40 -11.62 7.05
N THR A 310 -32.39 -12.32 7.53
CA THR A 310 -31.44 -11.79 8.49
C THR A 310 -30.15 -11.35 7.80
N SER A 311 -29.84 -10.08 7.99
CA SER A 311 -28.55 -9.45 7.82
C SER A 311 -27.98 -9.24 6.39
N MET A 312 -27.26 -8.16 6.27
CA MET A 312 -26.50 -7.77 5.08
C MET A 312 -25.53 -8.90 4.67
N LEU A 313 -25.48 -9.17 3.37
CA LEU A 313 -24.42 -10.00 2.78
C LEU A 313 -23.05 -9.41 3.15
N GLY A 314 -22.06 -10.27 3.42
CA GLY A 314 -20.69 -9.89 3.78
C GLY A 314 -20.32 -10.24 5.22
N TYR A 315 -19.15 -9.81 5.63
CA TYR A 315 -18.54 -10.18 6.91
C TYR A 315 -18.02 -8.94 7.63
N ASP A 316 -17.98 -8.97 8.96
CA ASP A 316 -17.39 -7.89 9.76
C ASP A 316 -15.87 -7.97 9.75
N VAL A 317 -15.32 -9.18 9.85
CA VAL A 317 -13.89 -9.43 9.89
C VAL A 317 -13.52 -10.59 8.96
N VAL A 318 -12.45 -10.39 8.20
CA VAL A 318 -11.88 -11.45 7.36
C VAL A 318 -10.46 -11.76 7.84
N TYR A 319 -10.19 -13.02 8.08
CA TYR A 319 -8.86 -13.56 8.33
C TYR A 319 -8.39 -14.31 7.09
N ALA A 320 -7.18 -14.03 6.57
CA ALA A 320 -6.64 -14.66 5.37
C ALA A 320 -5.24 -15.25 5.60
N ASP A 321 -5.14 -16.58 5.46
CA ASP A 321 -3.89 -17.35 5.55
C ASP A 321 -3.74 -18.27 4.34
N ILE A 322 -3.42 -17.70 3.17
CA ILE A 322 -3.36 -18.44 1.92
C ILE A 322 -1.91 -18.79 1.59
N GLY A 323 -1.66 -20.08 1.35
CA GLY A 323 -0.35 -20.57 0.88
C GLY A 323 0.05 -19.90 -0.43
N GLY A 324 1.33 -19.51 -0.55
CA GLY A 324 1.86 -18.80 -1.73
C GLY A 324 1.87 -17.28 -1.61
N LEU A 325 0.92 -16.65 -0.92
CA LEU A 325 0.88 -15.19 -0.75
C LEU A 325 1.95 -14.65 0.21
N SER A 326 2.58 -15.51 0.99
CA SER A 326 3.65 -15.13 1.94
C SER A 326 5.05 -15.10 1.32
N GLY A 327 5.21 -15.57 0.07
CA GLY A 327 6.49 -15.64 -0.62
C GLY A 327 7.01 -14.26 -1.04
N ALA A 328 8.27 -14.23 -1.51
CA ALA A 328 8.90 -12.97 -1.93
C ALA A 328 8.17 -12.28 -3.09
N TYR A 329 7.44 -13.02 -3.90
CA TYR A 329 6.69 -12.55 -5.07
C TYR A 329 5.18 -12.42 -4.83
N GLY A 330 4.69 -12.75 -3.63
CA GLY A 330 3.26 -12.77 -3.31
C GLY A 330 2.64 -11.40 -2.97
N LEU A 331 3.37 -10.29 -3.13
CA LEU A 331 2.86 -8.97 -2.76
C LEU A 331 1.69 -8.52 -3.63
N LEU A 332 1.84 -8.62 -4.95
CA LEU A 332 0.83 -8.14 -5.89
C LEU A 332 -0.44 -9.00 -5.81
N GLU A 333 -0.28 -10.31 -5.68
CA GLU A 333 -1.39 -11.25 -5.47
C GLU A 333 -2.08 -10.98 -4.13
N SER A 334 -1.33 -10.73 -3.05
CA SER A 334 -1.90 -10.36 -1.76
C SER A 334 -2.74 -9.08 -1.85
N LEU A 335 -2.23 -8.06 -2.54
CA LEU A 335 -2.94 -6.79 -2.73
C LEU A 335 -4.18 -6.95 -3.61
N ALA A 336 -4.09 -7.74 -4.69
CA ALA A 336 -5.23 -8.02 -5.56
C ALA A 336 -6.35 -8.78 -4.81
N LEU A 337 -5.98 -9.77 -4.00
CA LEU A 337 -6.93 -10.50 -3.17
C LEU A 337 -7.58 -9.60 -2.12
N LEU A 338 -6.79 -8.77 -1.44
CA LEU A 338 -7.31 -7.81 -0.45
C LEU A 338 -8.32 -6.84 -1.09
N ASP A 339 -8.04 -6.35 -2.28
CA ASP A 339 -8.95 -5.46 -3.02
C ASP A 339 -10.25 -6.19 -3.42
N ALA A 340 -10.16 -7.44 -3.89
CA ALA A 340 -11.31 -8.27 -4.22
C ALA A 340 -12.19 -8.56 -2.99
N ILE A 341 -11.58 -8.97 -1.88
CA ILE A 341 -12.26 -9.23 -0.60
C ILE A 341 -12.92 -7.96 -0.06
N ALA A 342 -12.18 -6.85 -0.04
CA ALA A 342 -12.70 -5.59 0.48
C ALA A 342 -13.94 -5.10 -0.29
N LYS A 343 -13.93 -5.23 -1.61
CA LYS A 343 -15.06 -4.83 -2.47
C LYS A 343 -16.26 -5.75 -2.40
N ALA A 344 -16.02 -7.06 -2.26
CA ALA A 344 -17.09 -8.05 -2.30
C ALA A 344 -17.73 -8.32 -0.94
N LEU A 345 -16.91 -8.36 0.12
CA LEU A 345 -17.35 -8.75 1.47
C LEU A 345 -17.56 -7.55 2.39
N GLU A 346 -17.05 -6.37 2.04
CA GLU A 346 -17.16 -5.10 2.78
C GLU A 346 -16.83 -5.20 4.27
N PRO A 347 -15.74 -5.87 4.68
CA PRO A 347 -15.45 -6.01 6.09
C PRO A 347 -14.97 -4.68 6.70
N ARG A 348 -15.06 -4.52 8.02
CA ARG A 348 -14.40 -3.42 8.73
C ARG A 348 -12.89 -3.64 8.87
N SER A 349 -12.45 -4.90 8.91
CA SER A 349 -11.03 -5.25 9.00
C SER A 349 -10.68 -6.55 8.27
N ILE A 350 -9.46 -6.59 7.70
CA ILE A 350 -8.86 -7.78 7.09
C ILE A 350 -7.52 -8.04 7.76
N VAL A 351 -7.36 -9.21 8.34
CA VAL A 351 -6.08 -9.70 8.87
C VAL A 351 -5.47 -10.65 7.86
N ILE A 352 -4.26 -10.38 7.42
CA ILE A 352 -3.58 -11.22 6.43
C ILE A 352 -2.24 -11.75 6.95
N LYS A 353 -2.05 -13.06 6.93
CA LYS A 353 -0.74 -13.66 7.20
C LYS A 353 0.12 -13.61 5.93
N SER A 354 0.95 -12.58 5.82
CA SER A 354 1.79 -12.34 4.65
C SER A 354 3.04 -11.55 5.03
N LEU A 355 4.21 -12.17 4.84
CA LEU A 355 5.50 -11.53 5.10
C LEU A 355 5.74 -10.33 4.16
N CYS A 356 5.36 -10.44 2.88
CA CYS A 356 5.53 -9.36 1.92
C CYS A 356 4.62 -8.16 2.25
N MET A 357 3.38 -8.40 2.68
CA MET A 357 2.49 -7.33 3.17
C MET A 357 3.00 -6.68 4.46
N ASN A 358 3.56 -7.45 5.38
CA ASN A 358 4.19 -6.91 6.59
C ASN A 358 5.42 -6.05 6.25
N ARG A 359 6.23 -6.48 5.28
CA ARG A 359 7.34 -5.66 4.77
C ARG A 359 6.84 -4.36 4.12
N LEU A 360 5.79 -4.42 3.30
CA LEU A 360 5.18 -3.23 2.73
C LEU A 360 4.70 -2.28 3.84
N ALA A 361 3.99 -2.79 4.85
CA ALA A 361 3.51 -1.99 5.98
C ALA A 361 4.63 -1.27 6.72
N SER A 362 5.84 -1.84 6.76
CA SER A 362 7.00 -1.20 7.37
C SER A 362 7.64 -0.08 6.55
N GLN A 363 7.33 -0.01 5.25
CA GLN A 363 7.92 0.94 4.30
C GLN A 363 6.93 2.01 3.85
N LEU A 364 5.65 1.63 3.72
CA LEU A 364 4.62 2.47 3.13
C LEU A 364 4.09 3.49 4.15
N VAL A 365 4.19 4.76 3.81
CA VAL A 365 3.76 5.86 4.65
C VAL A 365 2.87 6.81 3.86
N ALA A 366 1.67 7.10 4.36
CA ALA A 366 0.84 8.17 3.81
C ALA A 366 1.46 9.54 4.14
N PHE A 367 1.65 10.39 3.14
CA PHE A 367 2.22 11.72 3.37
C PHE A 367 1.41 12.55 4.36
N SER A 368 0.07 12.45 4.33
CA SER A 368 -0.81 13.12 5.29
C SER A 368 -0.49 12.79 6.75
N HIS A 369 -0.09 11.56 7.07
CA HIS A 369 0.31 11.19 8.42
C HIS A 369 1.62 11.87 8.86
N VAL A 370 2.52 12.12 7.91
CA VAL A 370 3.77 12.87 8.18
C VAL A 370 3.45 14.34 8.38
N TRP A 371 2.62 14.90 7.50
CA TRP A 371 2.28 16.33 7.51
C TRP A 371 1.55 16.75 8.78
N ASN A 372 0.54 15.98 9.19
CA ASN A 372 -0.20 16.25 10.41
C ASN A 372 0.69 16.29 11.67
N LYS A 373 1.70 15.40 11.75
CA LYS A 373 2.68 15.42 12.84
C LYS A 373 3.58 16.65 12.83
N ILE A 374 3.73 17.32 11.68
CA ILE A 374 4.53 18.54 11.56
C ILE A 374 3.72 19.76 12.00
N GLU A 375 2.45 19.83 11.61
CA GLU A 375 1.56 20.94 11.93
C GLU A 375 1.13 20.96 13.42
N THR A 376 1.14 19.80 14.08
CA THR A 376 0.78 19.67 15.51
C THR A 376 1.94 19.89 16.48
N LYS A 377 3.16 20.09 15.98
CA LYS A 377 4.36 20.46 16.75
C LYS A 377 4.73 21.92 16.57
#